data_3d339eed103eb2a0713f07df419199b5
#
_entry.id   3d339eed103eb2a0713f07df419199b5
#
_cell.length_a   1.000
_cell.length_b   1.000
_cell.length_c   1.000
_cell.angle_alpha   90.00
_cell.angle_beta   90.00
_cell.angle_gamma   90.00
#
_symmetry.space_group_name_H-M   'P 1'
#
loop_
_entity.id
_entity.type
_entity.pdbx_description
1 polymer ?
#
loop_
_entity_poly.entity_id
_entity_poly.type
_entity_poly.pdbx_seq_one_letter_code
_entity_poly.pdbx_strand_id
1 'polypeptide(L)'
;MEFPISDLLNADNCEQWILKHFHPEGLKCPRCQASVEQAHRFRRTRRSQLTVYRCNRCAKTYNLYSGTVFQQRHLTPQQVVLLLRGILKGEPSTVLAAELGLNYITVLELRRDLQDQAQQMQPNTPLPDEQTETDEMFQNAGEKRRRAL
;
A
#
# COMPACT_ATOMS: atom_id res chain seq x y z
N MET A 1 -7.69 -2.01 9.76
CA MET A 1 -8.06 -1.82 8.33
C MET A 1 -8.94 -3.00 7.91
N GLU A 2 -10.17 -2.72 7.51
CA GLU A 2 -11.13 -3.74 7.11
C GLU A 2 -11.24 -3.79 5.59
N PHE A 3 -11.45 -5.00 5.05
CA PHE A 3 -11.57 -5.24 3.62
C PHE A 3 -12.91 -5.91 3.31
N PRO A 4 -13.97 -5.14 3.05
CA PRO A 4 -15.27 -5.68 2.64
C PRO A 4 -15.19 -6.23 1.21
N ILE A 5 -14.78 -7.48 1.07
CA ILE A 5 -14.42 -8.10 -0.23
C ILE A 5 -15.54 -8.03 -1.24
N SER A 6 -16.79 -8.23 -0.83
CA SER A 6 -17.95 -8.14 -1.73
C SER A 6 -18.06 -6.77 -2.41
N ASP A 7 -17.74 -5.70 -1.67
CA ASP A 7 -17.83 -4.33 -2.16
C ASP A 7 -16.60 -3.95 -2.99
N LEU A 8 -15.45 -4.57 -2.69
CA LEU A 8 -14.16 -4.30 -3.36
C LEU A 8 -13.97 -5.03 -4.70
N LEU A 9 -14.99 -5.70 -5.22
CA LEU A 9 -14.98 -6.24 -6.58
C LEU A 9 -15.16 -5.15 -7.65
N ASN A 10 -15.67 -3.98 -7.26
CA ASN A 10 -15.86 -2.84 -8.14
C ASN A 10 -14.69 -1.84 -8.02
N ALA A 11 -14.22 -1.32 -9.17
CA ALA A 11 -13.13 -0.36 -9.24
C ALA A 11 -13.45 0.96 -8.49
N ASP A 12 -14.69 1.44 -8.61
CA ASP A 12 -15.12 2.69 -7.97
C ASP A 12 -15.10 2.55 -6.43
N ASN A 13 -15.52 1.41 -5.93
CA ASN A 13 -15.47 1.11 -4.49
C ASN A 13 -14.03 0.99 -3.99
N CYS A 14 -13.12 0.46 -4.80
CA CYS A 14 -11.69 0.44 -4.48
C CYS A 14 -11.10 1.86 -4.40
N GLU A 15 -11.46 2.75 -5.34
CA GLU A 15 -11.04 4.16 -5.29
C GLU A 15 -11.55 4.85 -4.02
N GLN A 16 -12.82 4.64 -3.66
CA GLN A 16 -13.41 5.19 -2.44
C GLN A 16 -12.73 4.64 -1.18
N TRP A 17 -12.41 3.35 -1.17
CA TRP A 17 -11.70 2.73 -0.07
C TRP A 17 -10.29 3.32 0.11
N ILE A 18 -9.54 3.50 -0.99
CA ILE A 18 -8.22 4.13 -0.97
C ILE A 18 -8.31 5.59 -0.50
N LEU A 19 -9.29 6.34 -1.02
CA LEU A 19 -9.54 7.72 -0.61
C LEU A 19 -9.77 7.82 0.89
N LYS A 20 -10.64 6.98 1.45
CA LYS A 20 -10.96 6.97 2.88
C LYS A 20 -9.75 6.67 3.77
N HIS A 21 -8.87 5.73 3.36
CA HIS A 21 -7.78 5.27 4.21
C HIS A 21 -6.49 6.09 4.05
N PHE A 22 -6.21 6.60 2.86
CA PHE A 22 -4.98 7.36 2.59
C PHE A 22 -5.20 8.88 2.55
N HIS A 23 -6.43 9.33 2.37
CA HIS A 23 -6.79 10.74 2.36
C HIS A 23 -8.00 11.00 3.25
N PRO A 24 -7.90 10.80 4.57
CA PRO A 24 -9.06 10.92 5.49
C PRO A 24 -9.68 12.32 5.50
N GLU A 25 -8.90 13.34 5.18
CA GLU A 25 -9.35 14.73 5.05
C GLU A 25 -9.78 15.10 3.61
N GLY A 26 -9.90 14.11 2.73
CA GLY A 26 -10.14 14.31 1.31
C GLY A 26 -8.86 14.51 0.49
N LEU A 27 -8.99 14.37 -0.82
CA LEU A 27 -7.87 14.54 -1.74
C LEU A 27 -7.51 16.03 -1.87
N LYS A 28 -6.25 16.36 -1.62
CA LYS A 28 -5.72 17.73 -1.66
C LYS A 28 -4.58 17.85 -2.67
N CYS A 29 -4.39 19.04 -3.19
CA CYS A 29 -3.24 19.34 -4.05
C CYS A 29 -1.93 19.20 -3.25
N PRO A 30 -0.96 18.39 -3.69
CA PRO A 30 0.28 18.17 -2.93
C PRO A 30 1.19 19.40 -2.85
N ARG A 31 0.97 20.44 -3.69
CA ARG A 31 1.76 21.67 -3.69
C ARG A 31 1.17 22.77 -2.81
N CYS A 32 -0.12 23.07 -2.96
CA CYS A 32 -0.76 24.23 -2.31
C CYS A 32 -1.84 23.84 -1.31
N GLN A 33 -2.05 22.55 -1.06
CA GLN A 33 -3.05 21.98 -0.15
C GLN A 33 -4.50 22.39 -0.44
N ALA A 34 -4.78 22.91 -1.63
CA ALA A 34 -6.14 23.22 -2.04
C ALA A 34 -6.98 21.93 -2.16
N SER A 35 -8.25 22.01 -1.75
CA SER A 35 -9.20 20.90 -1.88
C SER A 35 -9.38 20.49 -3.36
N VAL A 36 -9.77 19.24 -3.58
CA VAL A 36 -10.07 18.71 -4.92
C VAL A 36 -11.20 19.46 -5.60
N GLU A 37 -12.08 20.12 -4.85
CA GLU A 37 -13.14 20.98 -5.38
C GLU A 37 -12.58 22.20 -6.13
N GLN A 38 -11.35 22.62 -5.79
CA GLN A 38 -10.61 23.69 -6.47
C GLN A 38 -9.72 23.16 -7.59
N ALA A 39 -10.03 22.00 -8.12
CA ALA A 39 -9.34 21.38 -9.23
C ALA A 39 -10.35 20.89 -10.27
N HIS A 40 -9.90 20.76 -11.49
CA HIS A 40 -10.72 20.17 -12.55
C HIS A 40 -10.12 18.82 -12.98
N ARG A 41 -10.97 17.96 -13.52
CA ARG A 41 -10.54 16.69 -14.12
C ARG A 41 -9.76 17.02 -15.40
N PHE A 42 -8.49 16.60 -15.43
CA PHE A 42 -7.59 16.90 -16.54
C PHE A 42 -7.54 15.76 -17.55
N ARG A 43 -7.33 14.52 -17.06
CA ARG A 43 -7.27 13.30 -17.89
C ARG A 43 -7.48 12.05 -17.04
N ARG A 44 -7.57 10.89 -17.70
CA ARG A 44 -7.53 9.57 -17.04
C ARG A 44 -6.26 8.83 -17.46
N THR A 45 -5.60 8.17 -16.51
CA THR A 45 -4.42 7.35 -16.80
C THR A 45 -4.83 6.05 -17.48
N ARG A 46 -4.02 5.57 -18.43
CA ARG A 46 -4.35 4.33 -19.18
C ARG A 46 -4.15 3.08 -18.33
N ARG A 47 -3.03 2.96 -17.60
CA ARG A 47 -2.67 1.75 -16.85
C ARG A 47 -3.40 1.67 -15.51
N SER A 48 -3.30 2.69 -14.71
CA SER A 48 -3.89 2.73 -13.36
C SER A 48 -5.37 3.07 -13.35
N GLN A 49 -5.96 3.49 -14.48
CA GLN A 49 -7.37 3.85 -14.60
C GLN A 49 -7.83 4.97 -13.63
N LEU A 50 -6.90 5.82 -13.19
CA LEU A 50 -7.16 6.91 -12.26
C LEU A 50 -7.48 8.22 -12.95
N THR A 51 -8.36 9.00 -12.34
CA THR A 51 -8.58 10.40 -12.71
C THR A 51 -7.41 11.25 -12.23
N VAL A 52 -6.82 12.02 -13.15
CA VAL A 52 -5.81 13.05 -12.84
C VAL A 52 -6.50 14.39 -12.75
N TYR A 53 -6.27 15.08 -11.66
CA TYR A 53 -6.78 16.43 -11.41
C TYR A 53 -5.69 17.47 -11.70
N ARG A 54 -6.11 18.66 -12.11
CA ARG A 54 -5.25 19.83 -12.23
C ARG A 54 -5.75 20.92 -11.32
N CYS A 55 -4.89 21.36 -10.41
CA CYS A 55 -5.22 22.41 -9.45
C CYS A 55 -5.41 23.76 -10.17
N ASN A 56 -6.54 24.44 -9.89
CA ASN A 56 -6.81 25.76 -10.46
C ASN A 56 -5.95 26.87 -9.87
N ARG A 57 -5.37 26.64 -8.65
CA ARG A 57 -4.53 27.63 -7.98
C ARG A 57 -3.07 27.60 -8.41
N CYS A 58 -2.47 26.42 -8.52
CA CYS A 58 -1.03 26.27 -8.77
C CYS A 58 -0.70 25.44 -10.02
N ALA A 59 -1.71 25.04 -10.80
CA ALA A 59 -1.60 24.22 -12.00
C ALA A 59 -0.92 22.83 -11.81
N LYS A 60 -0.61 22.41 -10.56
CA LYS A 60 -0.06 21.07 -10.28
C LYS A 60 -1.07 20.00 -10.64
N THR A 61 -0.60 18.96 -11.32
CA THR A 61 -1.39 17.74 -11.58
C THR A 61 -1.15 16.70 -10.49
N TYR A 62 -2.19 16.01 -10.08
CA TYR A 62 -2.15 14.98 -9.03
C TYR A 62 -3.31 14.00 -9.20
N ASN A 63 -3.22 12.87 -8.52
CA ASN A 63 -4.23 11.82 -8.53
C ASN A 63 -4.36 11.19 -7.13
N LEU A 64 -5.18 10.15 -7.02
CA LEU A 64 -5.43 9.42 -5.77
C LEU A 64 -4.15 8.87 -5.12
N TYR A 65 -3.10 8.57 -5.89
CA TYR A 65 -1.85 8.02 -5.36
C TYR A 65 -0.82 9.09 -4.96
N SER A 66 -1.07 10.35 -5.30
CA SER A 66 -0.15 11.45 -4.97
C SER A 66 0.03 11.59 -3.47
N GLY A 67 1.29 11.61 -3.01
CA GLY A 67 1.62 11.66 -1.59
C GLY A 67 1.51 10.33 -0.84
N THR A 68 1.28 9.23 -1.53
CA THR A 68 1.24 7.87 -0.95
C THR A 68 2.41 7.02 -1.47
N VAL A 69 2.62 5.84 -0.90
CA VAL A 69 3.60 4.84 -1.39
C VAL A 69 3.33 4.37 -2.81
N PHE A 70 2.11 4.57 -3.31
CA PHE A 70 1.70 4.18 -4.66
C PHE A 70 1.99 5.27 -5.70
N GLN A 71 2.55 6.40 -5.30
CA GLN A 71 2.91 7.47 -6.21
C GLN A 71 3.85 6.96 -7.30
N GLN A 72 3.56 7.35 -8.56
CA GLN A 72 4.29 6.90 -9.76
C GLN A 72 4.20 5.39 -10.05
N ARG A 73 3.43 4.63 -9.29
CA ARG A 73 3.12 3.24 -9.60
C ARG A 73 1.91 3.14 -10.54
N HIS A 74 1.96 2.17 -11.46
CA HIS A 74 0.92 1.99 -12.48
C HIS A 74 -0.08 0.90 -12.10
N LEU A 75 -0.40 0.81 -10.81
CA LEU A 75 -1.35 -0.15 -10.25
C LEU A 75 -2.79 0.35 -10.42
N THR A 76 -3.71 -0.56 -10.70
CA THR A 76 -5.14 -0.24 -10.61
C THR A 76 -5.58 -0.17 -9.14
N PRO A 77 -6.69 0.55 -8.82
CA PRO A 77 -7.22 0.57 -7.46
C PRO A 77 -7.49 -0.81 -6.87
N GLN A 78 -7.97 -1.73 -7.68
CA GLN A 78 -8.20 -3.13 -7.28
C GLN A 78 -6.90 -3.84 -6.92
N GLN A 79 -5.85 -3.69 -7.75
CA GLN A 79 -4.53 -4.24 -7.45
C GLN A 79 -3.97 -3.68 -6.15
N VAL A 80 -4.12 -2.37 -5.88
CA VAL A 80 -3.67 -1.74 -4.63
C VAL A 80 -4.38 -2.34 -3.42
N VAL A 81 -5.70 -2.43 -3.45
CA VAL A 81 -6.48 -2.96 -2.32
C VAL A 81 -6.16 -4.43 -2.05
N LEU A 82 -6.09 -5.25 -3.09
CA LEU A 82 -5.76 -6.67 -2.97
C LEU A 82 -4.31 -6.89 -2.51
N LEU A 83 -3.38 -6.06 -3.00
CA LEU A 83 -1.98 -6.10 -2.56
C LEU A 83 -1.87 -5.79 -1.06
N LEU A 84 -2.51 -4.69 -0.60
CA LEU A 84 -2.53 -4.33 0.82
C LEU A 84 -3.12 -5.44 1.68
N ARG A 85 -4.25 -6.01 1.25
CA ARG A 85 -4.88 -7.13 1.95
C ARG A 85 -3.94 -8.33 2.06
N GLY A 86 -3.30 -8.72 0.98
CA GLY A 86 -2.36 -9.84 0.96
C GLY A 86 -1.14 -9.59 1.85
N ILE A 87 -0.57 -8.38 1.82
CA ILE A 87 0.55 -8.00 2.69
C ILE A 87 0.15 -8.09 4.17
N LEU A 88 -1.01 -7.55 4.55
CA LEU A 88 -1.50 -7.57 5.93
C LEU A 88 -1.86 -8.98 6.42
N LYS A 89 -2.18 -9.89 5.52
CA LYS A 89 -2.39 -11.32 5.81
C LYS A 89 -1.10 -12.14 5.83
N GLY A 90 0.04 -11.54 5.52
CA GLY A 90 1.32 -12.21 5.49
C GLY A 90 1.56 -13.08 4.25
N GLU A 91 0.81 -12.89 3.17
CA GLU A 91 0.99 -13.66 1.93
C GLU A 91 2.38 -13.39 1.31
N PRO A 92 3.05 -14.41 0.76
CA PRO A 92 4.35 -14.25 0.11
C PRO A 92 4.28 -13.30 -1.09
N SER A 93 5.33 -12.50 -1.29
CA SER A 93 5.39 -11.54 -2.42
C SER A 93 5.35 -12.22 -3.79
N THR A 94 5.84 -13.46 -3.89
CA THR A 94 5.78 -14.28 -5.12
C THR A 94 4.34 -14.66 -5.50
N VAL A 95 3.55 -15.03 -4.49
CA VAL A 95 2.13 -15.38 -4.68
C VAL A 95 1.34 -14.15 -5.10
N LEU A 96 1.50 -13.03 -4.37
CA LEU A 96 0.83 -11.77 -4.70
C LEU A 96 1.17 -11.26 -6.10
N ALA A 97 2.44 -11.37 -6.52
CA ALA A 97 2.86 -10.97 -7.85
C ALA A 97 2.15 -11.80 -8.93
N ALA A 98 2.08 -13.12 -8.74
CA ALA A 98 1.42 -14.03 -9.69
C ALA A 98 -0.11 -13.78 -9.75
N GLU A 99 -0.77 -13.68 -8.61
CA GLU A 99 -2.23 -13.48 -8.53
C GLU A 99 -2.69 -12.14 -9.09
N LEU A 100 -1.90 -11.08 -8.85
CA LEU A 100 -2.24 -9.72 -9.28
C LEU A 100 -1.69 -9.36 -10.67
N GLY A 101 -0.93 -10.26 -11.31
CA GLY A 101 -0.28 -9.99 -12.58
C GLY A 101 0.76 -8.86 -12.51
N LEU A 102 1.46 -8.75 -11.38
CA LEU A 102 2.47 -7.73 -11.12
C LEU A 102 3.88 -8.30 -11.19
N ASN A 103 4.86 -7.42 -11.46
CA ASN A 103 6.25 -7.80 -11.34
C ASN A 103 6.62 -8.04 -9.87
N TYR A 104 7.33 -9.15 -9.59
CA TYR A 104 7.77 -9.50 -8.24
C TYR A 104 8.56 -8.39 -7.56
N ILE A 105 9.47 -7.75 -8.27
CA ILE A 105 10.29 -6.64 -7.73
C ILE A 105 9.40 -5.49 -7.27
N THR A 106 8.38 -5.13 -8.06
CA THR A 106 7.41 -4.08 -7.71
C THR A 106 6.66 -4.41 -6.40
N VAL A 107 6.23 -5.66 -6.26
CA VAL A 107 5.53 -6.12 -5.03
C VAL A 107 6.47 -6.08 -3.83
N LEU A 108 7.72 -6.50 -4.01
CA LEU A 108 8.74 -6.51 -2.95
C LEU A 108 9.09 -5.09 -2.48
N GLU A 109 9.30 -4.15 -3.42
CA GLU A 109 9.56 -2.74 -3.12
C GLU A 109 8.39 -2.11 -2.36
N LEU A 110 7.15 -2.29 -2.85
CA LEU A 110 5.96 -1.75 -2.19
C LEU A 110 5.77 -2.33 -0.77
N ARG A 111 6.07 -3.62 -0.58
CA ARG A 111 6.03 -4.21 0.76
C ARG A 111 7.03 -3.56 1.71
N ARG A 112 8.25 -3.30 1.24
CA ARG A 112 9.29 -2.60 2.03
C ARG A 112 8.86 -1.16 2.36
N ASP A 113 8.42 -0.40 1.35
CA ASP A 113 7.96 0.97 1.54
C ASP A 113 6.82 1.07 2.56
N LEU A 114 5.87 0.12 2.52
CA LEU A 114 4.76 0.05 3.48
C LEU A 114 5.23 -0.32 4.90
N GLN A 115 6.19 -1.26 5.01
CA GLN A 115 6.76 -1.66 6.29
C GLN A 115 7.56 -0.52 6.92
N ASP A 116 8.36 0.20 6.13
CA ASP A 116 9.14 1.36 6.58
C ASP A 116 8.23 2.49 7.07
N GLN A 117 7.13 2.76 6.36
CA GLN A 117 6.14 3.74 6.81
C GLN A 117 5.45 3.32 8.10
N ALA A 118 5.05 2.05 8.20
CA ALA A 118 4.43 1.51 9.41
C ALA A 118 5.37 1.61 10.61
N GLN A 119 6.65 1.35 10.43
CA GLN A 119 7.67 1.48 11.46
C GLN A 119 7.84 2.94 11.92
N GLN A 120 7.84 3.89 10.98
CA GLN A 120 7.94 5.33 11.30
C GLN A 120 6.71 5.86 12.06
N MET A 121 5.55 5.23 11.88
CA MET A 121 4.30 5.59 12.57
C MET A 121 4.15 4.95 13.94
N GLN A 122 5.01 3.99 14.31
CA GLN A 122 4.98 3.39 15.63
C GLN A 122 5.38 4.42 16.69
N PRO A 123 4.58 4.60 17.75
CA PRO A 123 4.94 5.49 18.83
C PRO A 123 6.19 4.92 19.55
N ASN A 124 7.21 5.75 19.76
CA ASN A 124 8.37 5.44 20.59
C ASN A 124 8.00 5.42 22.09
N THR A 125 6.90 4.79 22.46
CA THR A 125 6.51 4.60 23.85
C THR A 125 7.19 3.35 24.38
N PRO A 126 7.88 3.44 25.54
CA PRO A 126 8.38 2.25 26.20
C PRO A 126 7.20 1.32 26.52
N LEU A 127 7.40 0.01 26.39
CA LEU A 127 6.40 -0.97 26.75
C LEU A 127 6.02 -0.76 28.22
N PRO A 128 4.72 -0.80 28.57
CA PRO A 128 4.25 -0.58 29.94
C PRO A 128 4.66 -1.71 30.90
N ASP A 129 5.13 -2.83 30.38
CA ASP A 129 5.52 -3.99 31.15
C ASP A 129 7.01 -3.97 31.46
N GLU A 130 7.37 -4.08 32.73
CA GLU A 130 8.75 -4.20 33.20
C GLU A 130 9.37 -5.57 32.89
N GLN A 131 8.60 -6.56 32.46
CA GLN A 131 9.04 -7.90 32.12
C GLN A 131 8.72 -8.22 30.65
N THR A 132 9.74 -8.44 29.85
CA THR A 132 9.63 -8.97 28.48
C THR A 132 10.12 -10.40 28.45
N GLU A 133 9.24 -11.36 28.11
CA GLU A 133 9.66 -12.72 27.78
C GLU A 133 10.05 -12.77 26.29
N THR A 134 11.33 -13.03 26.03
CA THR A 134 11.83 -13.32 24.69
C THR A 134 11.93 -14.81 24.51
N ASP A 135 11.10 -15.39 23.64
CA ASP A 135 11.23 -16.78 23.24
C ASP A 135 12.22 -16.88 22.07
N GLU A 136 13.38 -17.50 22.32
CA GLU A 136 14.37 -17.79 21.29
C GLU A 136 13.92 -19.04 20.52
N MET A 137 13.33 -18.85 19.34
CA MET A 137 13.13 -19.95 18.41
C MET A 137 14.46 -20.35 17.78
N PHE A 138 15.11 -21.39 18.30
CA PHE A 138 16.20 -22.05 17.61
C PHE A 138 15.64 -22.79 16.38
N GLN A 139 15.78 -22.22 15.21
CA GLN A 139 15.68 -23.00 13.98
C GLN A 139 16.91 -23.90 13.92
N ASN A 140 16.73 -25.19 14.17
CA ASN A 140 17.76 -26.19 13.83
C ASN A 140 18.04 -26.07 12.34
N ALA A 141 19.17 -25.44 11.98
CA ALA A 141 19.74 -25.57 10.65
C ALA A 141 19.95 -27.05 10.40
N GLY A 142 19.15 -27.64 9.53
CA GLY A 142 19.03 -29.07 9.33
C GLY A 142 20.38 -29.77 9.32
N GLU A 143 20.60 -30.70 10.25
CA GLU A 143 21.70 -31.62 10.20
C GLU A 143 21.71 -32.32 8.85
N LYS A 144 22.72 -32.06 8.04
CA LYS A 144 23.01 -32.86 6.86
C LYS A 144 23.21 -34.27 7.34
N ARG A 145 22.26 -35.16 7.12
CA ARG A 145 22.45 -36.60 7.28
C ARG A 145 23.70 -36.98 6.48
N ARG A 146 24.81 -37.27 7.16
CA ARG A 146 25.95 -37.95 6.55
C ARG A 146 25.45 -39.30 6.10
N ARG A 147 25.42 -39.57 4.80
CA ARG A 147 25.27 -40.90 4.26
C ARG A 147 26.51 -41.70 4.75
N ALA A 148 26.29 -42.68 5.58
CA ALA A 148 27.29 -43.70 5.85
C ALA A 148 27.54 -44.48 4.54
N LEU A 149 28.81 -44.59 4.16
CA LEU A 149 29.32 -45.47 3.11
C LEU A 149 29.19 -46.92 3.57
#